data_a39653ea8907c0fd4dce228b6f04ab89
#
_entry.id   a39653ea8907c0fd4dce228b6f04ab89
#
_cell.length_a   1.000
_cell.length_b   1.000
_cell.length_c   1.000
_cell.angle_alpha   90.00
_cell.angle_beta   90.00
_cell.angle_gamma   90.00
#
_symmetry.space_group_name_H-M   'P 1'
#
loop_
_entity.id
_entity.type
_entity.pdbx_description
1 polymer ?
#
loop_
_entity_poly.entity_id
_entity_poly.type
_entity_poly.pdbx_seq_one_letter_code
_entity_poly.pdbx_strand_id
1 'polypeptide(L)'
;LHFNGPSALGYYEEFLRNNFRILDSLDPFFMESTLRRILSITQKKDLHSEILISSLITEILTQILIENETEQLCLGLMPDFLNTALKEIDTHLREPLTLEYLADKTGISKYHFAREFKRYIGTPPNEYLIITRLNHSKVLLKYKNISVEEIAFACGFHQVSHFIRLFKKHEGCTPLNFRKAWCSNEPAKPPSAR
;
A
#
# COMPACT_ATOMS: atom_id res chain seq x y z
N LEU A 1 5.56 8.82 -9.89
CA LEU A 1 6.99 8.76 -9.58
C LEU A 1 7.42 7.31 -9.57
N HIS A 2 8.41 6.95 -10.40
CA HIS A 2 9.03 5.63 -10.40
C HIS A 2 10.37 5.74 -9.68
N PHE A 3 10.54 4.94 -8.65
CA PHE A 3 11.80 4.80 -7.94
C PHE A 3 12.37 3.41 -8.23
N ASN A 4 13.47 3.35 -8.97
CA ASN A 4 14.19 2.12 -9.31
C ASN A 4 15.65 2.26 -8.91
N GLY A 5 16.18 1.25 -8.24
CA GLY A 5 17.59 1.21 -7.84
C GLY A 5 17.83 0.13 -6.79
N PRO A 6 19.09 -0.19 -6.48
CA PRO A 6 19.42 -1.21 -5.47
C PRO A 6 18.77 -0.94 -4.11
N SER A 7 18.62 0.32 -3.72
CA SER A 7 17.99 0.73 -2.46
C SER A 7 16.46 0.63 -2.48
N ALA A 8 15.82 0.65 -3.67
CA ALA A 8 14.36 0.61 -3.79
C ALA A 8 13.76 -0.68 -3.23
N LEU A 9 14.46 -1.81 -3.44
CA LEU A 9 14.04 -3.10 -2.92
C LEU A 9 14.08 -3.12 -1.38
N GLY A 10 15.14 -2.55 -0.77
CA GLY A 10 15.26 -2.46 0.69
C GLY A 10 14.14 -1.65 1.32
N TYR A 11 13.82 -0.47 0.77
CA TYR A 11 12.66 0.32 1.22
C TYR A 11 11.35 -0.43 1.05
N TYR A 12 11.17 -1.13 -0.08
CA TYR A 12 9.96 -1.91 -0.35
C TYR A 12 9.79 -3.08 0.64
N GLU A 13 10.87 -3.82 0.95
CA GLU A 13 10.85 -4.90 1.92
C GLU A 13 10.55 -4.38 3.33
N GLU A 14 11.11 -3.23 3.71
CA GLU A 14 10.85 -2.58 4.98
C GLU A 14 9.40 -2.11 5.09
N PHE A 15 8.84 -1.50 4.04
CA PHE A 15 7.43 -1.15 3.98
C PHE A 15 6.50 -2.35 4.09
N LEU A 16 6.84 -3.48 3.47
CA LEU A 16 6.07 -4.72 3.60
C LEU A 16 6.16 -5.31 5.01
N ARG A 17 7.34 -5.27 5.62
CA ARG A 17 7.57 -5.80 6.97
C ARG A 17 6.81 -5.01 8.03
N ASN A 18 6.74 -3.70 7.87
CA ASN A 18 6.14 -2.78 8.83
C ASN A 18 4.64 -2.55 8.61
N ASN A 19 3.98 -3.35 7.76
CA ASN A 19 2.54 -3.29 7.56
C ASN A 19 2.04 -1.88 7.27
N PHE A 20 2.55 -1.30 6.19
CA PHE A 20 2.39 0.09 5.82
C PHE A 20 0.94 0.57 5.91
N ARG A 21 0.68 1.46 6.86
CA ARG A 21 -0.60 2.16 7.02
C ARG A 21 -0.56 3.48 6.26
N ILE A 22 -1.72 3.96 5.87
CA ILE A 22 -1.85 5.33 5.37
C ILE A 22 -1.49 6.25 6.53
N LEU A 23 -0.36 6.95 6.41
CA LEU A 23 0.10 7.89 7.42
C LEU A 23 -0.69 9.19 7.27
N ASP A 24 -1.61 9.43 8.20
CA ASP A 24 -2.27 10.73 8.33
C ASP A 24 -1.35 11.79 8.99
N SER A 25 -0.20 11.35 9.49
CA SER A 25 0.73 12.15 10.30
C SER A 25 1.87 12.80 9.52
N LEU A 26 2.06 12.47 8.24
CA LEU A 26 3.08 13.14 7.42
C LEU A 26 2.82 14.64 7.37
N ASP A 27 3.82 15.42 7.74
CA ASP A 27 3.74 16.88 7.65
C ASP A 27 3.35 17.30 6.23
N PRO A 28 2.13 17.81 6.01
CA PRO A 28 1.65 18.16 4.67
C PRO A 28 2.52 19.23 4.01
N PHE A 29 3.12 20.12 4.79
CA PHE A 29 3.98 21.17 4.28
C PHE A 29 5.32 20.61 3.78
N PHE A 30 5.92 19.67 4.52
CA PHE A 30 7.13 18.97 4.09
C PHE A 30 6.87 18.19 2.78
N MET A 31 5.79 17.41 2.72
CA MET A 31 5.43 16.62 1.54
C MET A 31 5.18 17.52 0.33
N GLU A 32 4.36 18.56 0.49
CA GLU A 32 4.04 19.46 -0.61
C GLU A 32 5.29 20.20 -1.11
N SER A 33 6.11 20.73 -0.21
CA SER A 33 7.32 21.45 -0.58
C SER A 33 8.33 20.57 -1.31
N THR A 34 8.53 19.35 -0.84
CA THR A 34 9.48 18.39 -1.45
C THR A 34 8.97 17.89 -2.80
N LEU A 35 7.68 17.60 -2.95
CA LEU A 35 7.09 17.23 -4.23
C LEU A 35 7.14 18.38 -5.24
N ARG A 36 6.91 19.64 -4.82
CA ARG A 36 7.07 20.82 -5.68
C ARG A 36 8.52 20.99 -6.15
N ARG A 37 9.50 20.75 -5.27
CA ARG A 37 10.93 20.76 -5.65
C ARG A 37 11.23 19.69 -6.69
N ILE A 38 10.77 18.44 -6.51
CA ILE A 38 10.93 17.37 -7.48
C ILE A 38 10.33 17.80 -8.83
N LEU A 39 9.09 18.30 -8.85
CA LEU A 39 8.42 18.74 -10.08
C LEU A 39 9.19 19.87 -10.78
N SER A 40 9.77 20.82 -10.05
CA SER A 40 10.57 21.91 -10.64
C SER A 40 11.87 21.40 -11.28
N ILE A 41 12.47 20.36 -10.73
CA ILE A 41 13.73 19.77 -11.21
C ILE A 41 13.49 18.85 -12.41
N THR A 42 12.37 18.15 -12.48
CA THR A 42 12.04 17.20 -13.57
C THR A 42 11.98 17.85 -14.97
N GLN A 43 11.87 19.18 -15.02
CA GLN A 43 11.91 19.91 -16.28
C GLN A 43 13.32 19.93 -16.93
N LYS A 44 14.37 19.67 -16.14
CA LYS A 44 15.76 19.59 -16.62
C LYS A 44 16.15 18.12 -16.67
N LYS A 45 16.40 17.59 -17.87
CA LYS A 45 16.84 16.19 -18.09
C LYS A 45 18.36 16.13 -18.09
N ASP A 46 19.01 16.33 -16.95
CA ASP A 46 20.45 16.16 -16.79
C ASP A 46 20.76 15.24 -15.60
N LEU A 47 21.98 14.71 -15.56
CA LEU A 47 22.44 13.78 -14.51
C LEU A 47 22.35 14.40 -13.09
N HIS A 48 22.59 15.71 -12.97
CA HIS A 48 22.44 16.43 -11.70
C HIS A 48 21.01 16.42 -11.21
N SER A 49 20.05 16.61 -12.11
CA SER A 49 18.62 16.58 -11.79
C SER A 49 18.19 15.19 -11.33
N GLU A 50 18.69 14.12 -11.94
CA GLU A 50 18.40 12.74 -11.53
C GLU A 50 18.93 12.44 -10.12
N ILE A 51 20.16 12.86 -9.81
CA ILE A 51 20.76 12.70 -8.48
C ILE A 51 19.94 13.46 -7.41
N LEU A 52 19.58 14.72 -7.71
CA LEU A 52 18.78 15.54 -6.79
C LEU A 52 17.38 14.94 -6.55
N ILE A 53 16.73 14.46 -7.60
CA ILE A 53 15.41 13.82 -7.49
C ILE A 53 15.53 12.53 -6.65
N SER A 54 16.55 11.71 -6.87
CA SER A 54 16.79 10.49 -6.10
C SER A 54 17.01 10.80 -4.61
N SER A 55 17.76 11.86 -4.31
CA SER A 55 17.98 12.31 -2.93
C SER A 55 16.68 12.76 -2.26
N LEU A 56 15.85 13.56 -2.95
CA LEU A 56 14.57 14.03 -2.43
C LEU A 56 13.57 12.88 -2.22
N ILE A 57 13.56 11.90 -3.12
CA ILE A 57 12.73 10.70 -2.95
C ILE A 57 13.20 9.89 -1.73
N THR A 58 14.51 9.74 -1.57
CA THR A 58 15.09 9.03 -0.40
C THR A 58 14.73 9.75 0.90
N GLU A 59 14.77 11.09 0.91
CA GLU A 59 14.36 11.92 2.05
C GLU A 59 12.89 11.67 2.43
N ILE A 60 11.98 11.68 1.45
CA ILE A 60 10.56 11.34 1.67
C ILE A 60 10.41 9.93 2.26
N LEU A 61 11.05 8.94 1.65
CA LEU A 61 10.96 7.55 2.10
C LEU A 61 11.50 7.36 3.51
N THR A 62 12.61 8.02 3.83
CA THR A 62 13.21 7.98 5.17
C THR A 62 12.29 8.63 6.20
N GLN A 63 11.69 9.77 5.87
CA GLN A 63 10.74 10.45 6.76
C GLN A 63 9.51 9.57 7.04
N ILE A 64 8.97 8.92 6.00
CA ILE A 64 7.87 7.97 6.15
C ILE A 64 8.25 6.81 7.08
N LEU A 65 9.47 6.26 6.97
CA LEU A 65 9.92 5.17 7.84
C LEU A 65 10.08 5.62 9.29
N ILE A 66 10.68 6.79 9.52
CA ILE A 66 10.85 7.35 10.87
C ILE A 66 9.50 7.59 11.55
N GLU A 67 8.54 8.16 10.83
CA GLU A 67 7.20 8.38 11.37
C GLU A 67 6.48 7.07 11.64
N ASN A 68 6.64 6.06 10.77
CA ASN A 68 6.10 4.73 10.99
C ASN A 68 6.72 4.03 12.21
N GLU A 69 8.02 4.18 12.46
CA GLU A 69 8.67 3.68 13.69
C GLU A 69 8.16 4.40 14.93
N THR A 70 7.95 5.71 14.85
CA THR A 70 7.38 6.50 15.94
C THR A 70 5.93 6.10 16.22
N GLU A 71 5.13 5.83 15.19
CA GLU A 71 3.79 5.25 15.34
C GLU A 71 3.83 3.83 15.92
N GLN A 72 4.80 2.99 15.57
CA GLN A 72 4.96 1.66 16.18
C GLN A 72 5.30 1.75 17.67
N LEU A 73 6.09 2.72 18.09
CA LEU A 73 6.30 3.01 19.51
C LEU A 73 4.99 3.48 20.19
N CYS A 74 4.15 4.21 19.47
CA CYS A 74 2.79 4.55 19.91
C CYS A 74 1.82 3.37 19.83
N LEU A 75 2.05 2.38 18.95
CA LEU A 75 1.29 1.13 18.84
C LEU A 75 1.45 0.22 20.08
N GLY A 76 2.54 0.37 20.83
CA GLY A 76 2.64 -0.19 22.19
C GLY A 76 1.56 0.31 23.15
N LEU A 77 0.85 1.37 22.76
CA LEU A 77 -0.34 1.91 23.44
C LEU A 77 -1.67 1.48 22.77
N MET A 78 -1.61 0.73 21.64
CA MET A 78 -2.81 0.22 21.00
C MET A 78 -3.41 -0.94 21.84
N PRO A 79 -4.73 -0.98 21.96
CA PRO A 79 -5.40 -2.11 22.61
C PRO A 79 -5.07 -3.44 21.93
N ASP A 80 -4.83 -4.49 22.71
CA ASP A 80 -4.48 -5.83 22.22
C ASP A 80 -5.45 -6.38 21.16
N PHE A 81 -6.75 -6.08 21.32
CA PHE A 81 -7.76 -6.50 20.35
C PHE A 81 -7.48 -5.94 18.94
N LEU A 82 -6.96 -4.72 18.85
CA LEU A 82 -6.71 -4.08 17.59
C LEU A 82 -5.48 -4.68 16.90
N ASN A 83 -4.41 -4.93 17.67
CA ASN A 83 -3.22 -5.62 17.20
C ASN A 83 -3.56 -7.02 16.68
N THR A 84 -4.42 -7.75 17.44
CA THR A 84 -4.92 -9.07 17.05
C THR A 84 -5.70 -8.99 15.74
N ALA A 85 -6.63 -8.04 15.60
CA ALA A 85 -7.44 -7.90 14.41
C ALA A 85 -6.61 -7.57 13.16
N LEU A 86 -5.62 -6.68 13.28
CA LEU A 86 -4.75 -6.30 12.19
C LEU A 86 -3.88 -7.47 11.74
N LYS A 87 -3.33 -8.23 12.69
CA LYS A 87 -2.56 -9.44 12.41
C LYS A 87 -3.40 -10.51 11.71
N GLU A 88 -4.66 -10.69 12.15
CA GLU A 88 -5.60 -11.61 11.49
C GLU A 88 -5.89 -11.18 10.05
N ILE A 89 -6.11 -9.89 9.81
CA ILE A 89 -6.34 -9.36 8.46
C ILE A 89 -5.14 -9.63 7.55
N ASP A 90 -3.93 -9.38 8.02
CA ASP A 90 -2.73 -9.57 7.21
C ASP A 90 -2.42 -11.04 6.92
N THR A 91 -2.58 -11.89 7.93
CA THR A 91 -2.28 -13.32 7.80
C THR A 91 -3.31 -14.05 6.93
N HIS A 92 -4.60 -13.66 7.03
CA HIS A 92 -5.72 -14.34 6.40
C HIS A 92 -6.41 -13.51 5.31
N LEU A 93 -5.66 -12.60 4.65
CA LEU A 93 -6.20 -11.65 3.67
C LEU A 93 -7.02 -12.30 2.55
N ARG A 94 -6.67 -13.53 2.18
CA ARG A 94 -7.32 -14.32 1.11
C ARG A 94 -8.61 -14.99 1.54
N GLU A 95 -8.81 -15.14 2.85
CA GLU A 95 -9.94 -15.85 3.42
C GLU A 95 -11.17 -14.95 3.56
N PRO A 96 -12.38 -15.51 3.70
CA PRO A 96 -13.58 -14.73 3.93
C PRO A 96 -13.58 -14.17 5.36
N LEU A 97 -12.86 -13.08 5.58
CA LEU A 97 -12.84 -12.37 6.85
C LEU A 97 -14.14 -11.57 7.02
N THR A 98 -14.97 -11.98 7.97
CA THR A 98 -16.17 -11.23 8.35
C THR A 98 -15.92 -10.38 9.57
N LEU A 99 -16.77 -9.36 9.77
CA LEU A 99 -16.71 -8.53 10.97
C LEU A 99 -16.95 -9.35 12.24
N GLU A 100 -17.83 -10.35 12.15
CA GLU A 100 -18.10 -11.32 13.21
C GLU A 100 -16.85 -12.10 13.58
N TYR A 101 -16.18 -12.66 12.61
CA TYR A 101 -14.95 -13.43 12.81
C TYR A 101 -13.87 -12.60 13.53
N LEU A 102 -13.64 -11.35 13.09
CA LEU A 102 -12.65 -10.47 13.71
C LEU A 102 -13.04 -10.09 15.14
N ALA A 103 -14.32 -9.84 15.39
CA ALA A 103 -14.83 -9.54 16.72
C ALA A 103 -14.66 -10.74 17.66
N ASP A 104 -15.00 -11.95 17.21
CA ASP A 104 -14.84 -13.18 17.99
C ASP A 104 -13.38 -13.44 18.35
N LYS A 105 -12.46 -13.26 17.40
CA LYS A 105 -11.01 -13.38 17.63
C LYS A 105 -10.46 -12.38 18.64
N THR A 106 -11.08 -11.24 18.75
CA THR A 106 -10.67 -10.17 19.69
C THR A 106 -11.39 -10.23 21.04
N GLY A 107 -12.39 -11.09 21.17
CA GLY A 107 -13.13 -11.28 22.41
C GLY A 107 -14.07 -10.13 22.78
N ILE A 108 -14.41 -9.27 21.82
CA ILE A 108 -15.32 -8.14 22.03
C ILE A 108 -16.52 -8.19 21.09
N SER A 109 -17.63 -7.55 21.47
CA SER A 109 -18.83 -7.56 20.66
C SER A 109 -18.60 -6.87 19.30
N LYS A 110 -19.26 -7.37 18.26
CA LYS A 110 -19.18 -6.85 16.88
C LYS A 110 -19.36 -5.33 16.79
N TYR A 111 -20.32 -4.78 17.50
CA TYR A 111 -20.60 -3.34 17.48
C TYR A 111 -19.51 -2.52 18.16
N HIS A 112 -19.00 -3.03 19.28
CA HIS A 112 -17.89 -2.40 20.00
C HIS A 112 -16.62 -2.46 19.15
N PHE A 113 -16.30 -3.62 18.57
CA PHE A 113 -15.18 -3.80 17.67
C PHE A 113 -15.21 -2.81 16.50
N ALA A 114 -16.34 -2.74 15.76
CA ALA A 114 -16.46 -1.85 14.60
C ALA A 114 -16.25 -0.37 14.96
N ARG A 115 -16.81 0.06 16.12
CA ARG A 115 -16.68 1.44 16.60
C ARG A 115 -15.25 1.76 16.99
N GLU A 116 -14.63 0.91 17.81
CA GLU A 116 -13.27 1.12 18.30
C GLU A 116 -12.24 1.00 17.16
N PHE A 117 -12.40 0.01 16.28
CA PHE A 117 -11.55 -0.11 15.09
C PHE A 117 -11.57 1.17 14.25
N LYS A 118 -12.78 1.71 13.96
CA LYS A 118 -12.92 2.97 13.23
C LYS A 118 -12.30 4.15 13.99
N ARG A 119 -12.42 4.17 15.33
CA ARG A 119 -11.85 5.24 16.17
C ARG A 119 -10.32 5.28 16.07
N TYR A 120 -9.66 4.11 16.10
CA TYR A 120 -8.20 4.01 16.09
C TYR A 120 -7.60 4.04 14.68
N ILE A 121 -8.27 3.42 13.69
CA ILE A 121 -7.77 3.26 12.31
C ILE A 121 -8.30 4.35 11.37
N GLY A 122 -9.30 5.12 11.77
CA GLY A 122 -9.94 6.12 10.91
C GLY A 122 -10.98 5.56 9.96
N THR A 123 -10.89 4.28 9.57
CA THR A 123 -11.76 3.62 8.61
C THR A 123 -12.47 2.39 9.21
N PRO A 124 -13.70 2.06 8.76
CA PRO A 124 -14.38 0.85 9.19
C PRO A 124 -13.60 -0.43 8.82
N PRO A 125 -13.71 -1.53 9.60
CA PRO A 125 -12.98 -2.78 9.36
C PRO A 125 -13.14 -3.34 7.95
N ASN A 126 -14.38 -3.34 7.40
CA ASN A 126 -14.66 -3.85 6.06
C ASN A 126 -13.99 -3.01 4.96
N GLU A 127 -13.97 -1.70 5.13
CA GLU A 127 -13.32 -0.79 4.18
C GLU A 127 -11.79 -0.93 4.26
N TYR A 128 -11.25 -1.04 5.44
CA TYR A 128 -9.82 -1.33 5.67
C TYR A 128 -9.41 -2.64 4.97
N LEU A 129 -10.17 -3.72 5.15
CA LEU A 129 -9.93 -5.01 4.49
C LEU A 129 -9.94 -4.88 2.96
N ILE A 130 -10.91 -4.14 2.40
CA ILE A 130 -10.99 -3.90 0.95
C ILE A 130 -9.75 -3.15 0.47
N ILE A 131 -9.35 -2.08 1.14
CA ILE A 131 -8.16 -1.28 0.77
C ILE A 131 -6.90 -2.15 0.83
N THR A 132 -6.72 -2.94 1.88
CA THR A 132 -5.58 -3.85 2.02
C THR A 132 -5.53 -4.88 0.88
N ARG A 133 -6.67 -5.49 0.52
CA ARG A 133 -6.78 -6.39 -0.63
C ARG A 133 -6.45 -5.71 -1.97
N LEU A 134 -6.93 -4.49 -2.16
CA LEU A 134 -6.62 -3.71 -3.38
C LEU A 134 -5.13 -3.37 -3.44
N ASN A 135 -4.51 -2.99 -2.34
CA ASN A 135 -3.07 -2.72 -2.28
C ASN A 135 -2.25 -3.97 -2.61
N HIS A 136 -2.62 -5.14 -2.06
CA HIS A 136 -1.98 -6.41 -2.44
C HIS A 136 -2.17 -6.73 -3.93
N SER A 137 -3.36 -6.48 -4.49
CA SER A 137 -3.61 -6.70 -5.91
C SER A 137 -2.76 -5.83 -6.83
N LYS A 138 -2.44 -4.58 -6.42
CA LYS A 138 -1.52 -3.70 -7.17
C LYS A 138 -0.12 -4.29 -7.28
N VAL A 139 0.37 -4.93 -6.23
CA VAL A 139 1.65 -5.64 -6.25
C VAL A 139 1.61 -6.80 -7.23
N LEU A 140 0.56 -7.63 -7.18
CA LEU A 140 0.41 -8.76 -8.11
C LEU A 140 0.26 -8.30 -9.57
N LEU A 141 -0.47 -7.21 -9.81
CA LEU A 141 -0.62 -6.62 -11.15
C LEU A 141 0.71 -6.15 -11.74
N LYS A 142 1.63 -5.66 -10.91
CA LYS A 142 2.95 -5.17 -11.33
C LYS A 142 3.94 -6.30 -11.62
N TYR A 143 4.00 -7.29 -10.74
CA TYR A 143 5.11 -8.24 -10.72
C TYR A 143 4.74 -9.67 -11.11
N LYS A 144 3.45 -9.98 -11.30
CA LYS A 144 2.99 -11.30 -11.68
C LYS A 144 2.26 -11.29 -13.01
N ASN A 145 2.68 -12.19 -13.91
CA ASN A 145 2.02 -12.39 -15.21
C ASN A 145 0.90 -13.44 -15.10
N ILE A 146 -0.07 -13.15 -14.24
CA ILE A 146 -1.28 -13.96 -14.04
C ILE A 146 -2.51 -13.15 -14.44
N SER A 147 -3.64 -13.81 -14.69
CA SER A 147 -4.88 -13.15 -15.10
C SER A 147 -5.42 -12.20 -14.02
N VAL A 148 -6.23 -11.23 -14.44
CA VAL A 148 -6.94 -10.34 -13.49
C VAL A 148 -7.88 -11.13 -12.59
N GLU A 149 -8.44 -12.23 -13.10
CA GLU A 149 -9.28 -13.14 -12.35
C GLU A 149 -8.51 -13.87 -11.26
N GLU A 150 -7.36 -14.46 -11.60
CA GLU A 150 -6.48 -15.11 -10.62
C GLU A 150 -6.01 -14.14 -9.54
N ILE A 151 -5.72 -12.88 -9.90
CA ILE A 151 -5.37 -11.84 -8.93
C ILE A 151 -6.54 -11.53 -8.00
N ALA A 152 -7.76 -11.40 -8.53
CA ALA A 152 -8.94 -11.16 -7.71
C ALA A 152 -9.11 -12.25 -6.64
N PHE A 153 -9.05 -13.52 -7.04
CA PHE A 153 -9.16 -14.64 -6.11
C PHE A 153 -7.97 -14.72 -5.13
N ALA A 154 -6.75 -14.50 -5.62
CA ALA A 154 -5.55 -14.47 -4.77
C ALA A 154 -5.58 -13.35 -3.71
N CYS A 155 -6.36 -12.29 -3.93
CA CYS A 155 -6.59 -11.21 -2.99
C CYS A 155 -7.85 -11.38 -2.13
N GLY A 156 -8.55 -12.51 -2.21
CA GLY A 156 -9.73 -12.81 -1.40
C GLY A 156 -11.04 -12.19 -1.90
N PHE A 157 -11.11 -11.80 -3.18
CA PHE A 157 -12.38 -11.41 -3.79
C PHE A 157 -13.08 -12.64 -4.38
N HIS A 158 -14.33 -12.88 -3.99
CA HIS A 158 -15.12 -14.02 -4.51
C HIS A 158 -15.75 -13.76 -5.88
N GLN A 159 -15.80 -12.50 -6.33
CA GLN A 159 -16.36 -12.09 -7.61
C GLN A 159 -15.43 -11.10 -8.31
N VAL A 160 -15.00 -11.46 -9.52
CA VAL A 160 -14.09 -10.64 -10.34
C VAL A 160 -14.71 -9.27 -10.68
N SER A 161 -16.01 -9.26 -10.99
CA SER A 161 -16.74 -8.01 -11.28
C SER A 161 -16.76 -7.04 -10.09
N HIS A 162 -16.88 -7.57 -8.87
CA HIS A 162 -16.81 -6.78 -7.64
C HIS A 162 -15.40 -6.19 -7.45
N PHE A 163 -14.37 -7.02 -7.63
CA PHE A 163 -12.99 -6.56 -7.59
C PHE A 163 -12.72 -5.42 -8.58
N ILE A 164 -13.08 -5.62 -9.87
CA ILE A 164 -12.85 -4.61 -10.92
C ILE A 164 -13.55 -3.30 -10.60
N ARG A 165 -14.79 -3.36 -10.09
CA ARG A 165 -15.57 -2.17 -9.71
C ARG A 165 -14.91 -1.42 -8.55
N LEU A 166 -14.48 -2.13 -7.49
CA LEU A 166 -13.82 -1.52 -6.34
C LEU A 166 -12.46 -0.96 -6.73
N PHE A 167 -11.66 -1.71 -7.49
CA PHE A 167 -10.36 -1.26 -7.97
C PHE A 167 -10.50 0.04 -8.79
N LYS A 168 -11.45 0.08 -9.73
CA LYS A 168 -11.71 1.30 -10.52
C LYS A 168 -12.18 2.46 -9.66
N LYS A 169 -12.98 2.20 -8.62
CA LYS A 169 -13.44 3.24 -7.69
C LYS A 169 -12.29 3.86 -6.91
N HIS A 170 -11.33 3.05 -6.46
CA HIS A 170 -10.21 3.49 -5.62
C HIS A 170 -9.01 4.02 -6.42
N GLU A 171 -8.69 3.39 -7.57
CA GLU A 171 -7.49 3.71 -8.37
C GLU A 171 -7.81 4.58 -9.60
N GLY A 172 -9.08 4.88 -9.87
CA GLY A 172 -9.51 5.67 -11.04
C GLY A 172 -9.48 4.93 -12.37
N CYS A 173 -8.83 3.76 -12.45
CA CYS A 173 -8.71 2.95 -13.67
C CYS A 173 -8.96 1.46 -13.41
N THR A 174 -9.17 0.68 -14.48
CA THR A 174 -9.35 -0.77 -14.34
C THR A 174 -8.02 -1.48 -14.01
N PRO A 175 -8.05 -2.68 -13.37
CA PRO A 175 -6.84 -3.45 -13.10
C PRO A 175 -5.98 -3.71 -14.34
N LEU A 176 -6.62 -3.98 -15.48
CA LEU A 176 -5.92 -4.21 -16.75
C LEU A 176 -5.21 -2.94 -17.24
N ASN A 177 -5.86 -1.78 -17.16
CA ASN A 177 -5.26 -0.51 -17.54
C ASN A 177 -4.13 -0.13 -16.59
N PHE A 178 -4.28 -0.39 -15.29
CA PHE A 178 -3.22 -0.21 -14.30
C PHE A 178 -1.98 -1.03 -14.67
N ARG A 179 -2.15 -2.32 -14.99
CA ARG A 179 -1.05 -3.19 -15.44
C ARG A 179 -0.38 -2.66 -16.71
N LYS A 180 -1.17 -2.29 -17.72
CA LYS A 180 -0.65 -1.75 -18.98
C LYS A 180 0.18 -0.48 -18.76
N ALA A 181 -0.32 0.45 -17.96
CA ALA A 181 0.39 1.68 -17.65
C ALA A 181 1.72 1.42 -16.93
N TRP A 182 1.76 0.39 -16.07
CA TRP A 182 2.99 -0.01 -15.39
C TRP A 182 3.99 -0.65 -16.35
N CYS A 183 3.57 -1.63 -17.16
CA CYS A 183 4.44 -2.32 -18.12
C CYS A 183 4.95 -1.40 -19.25
N SER A 184 4.19 -0.36 -19.61
CA SER A 184 4.62 0.63 -20.62
C SER A 184 5.74 1.55 -20.11
N ASN A 185 5.97 1.61 -18.82
CA ASN A 185 7.00 2.42 -18.17
C ASN A 185 8.24 1.59 -17.73
N GLU A 186 8.27 0.28 -17.98
CA GLU A 186 9.52 -0.48 -17.83
C GLU A 186 10.49 -0.14 -18.96
N PRO A 187 11.77 0.18 -18.66
CA PRO A 187 12.79 0.28 -19.70
C PRO A 187 12.91 -1.07 -20.41
N ALA A 188 12.95 -1.05 -21.73
CA ALA A 188 13.03 -2.24 -22.58
C ALA A 188 14.09 -3.22 -22.03
N LYS A 189 13.66 -4.46 -21.75
CA LYS A 189 14.56 -5.54 -21.35
C LYS A 189 15.67 -5.68 -22.37
N PRO A 190 16.96 -5.69 -22.00
CA PRO A 190 18.04 -5.85 -22.95
C PRO A 190 17.84 -7.15 -23.74
N PRO A 191 18.13 -7.17 -25.06
CA PRO A 191 17.96 -8.35 -25.87
C PRO A 191 18.79 -9.50 -25.27
N SER A 192 18.16 -10.64 -25.06
CA SER A 192 18.84 -11.85 -24.60
C SER A 192 19.92 -12.21 -25.61
N ALA A 193 21.19 -12.16 -25.20
CA ALA A 193 22.30 -12.67 -25.99
C ALA A 193 22.03 -14.15 -26.30
N ARG A 194 22.00 -14.46 -27.59
CA ARG A 194 22.04 -15.84 -28.12
C ARG A 194 23.45 -16.35 -28.04
#